data_3e1717874163bad365c7301bec2cd8da
#
_entry.id   3e1717874163bad365c7301bec2cd8da
#
_cell.length_a   1.000
_cell.length_b   1.000
_cell.length_c   1.000
_cell.angle_alpha   90.00
_cell.angle_beta   90.00
_cell.angle_gamma   90.00
#
_symmetry.space_group_name_H-M   'P 1'
#
loop_
_entity.id
_entity.type
_entity.pdbx_description
1 polymer ?
#
loop_
_entity_poly.entity_id
_entity_poly.type
_entity_poly.pdbx_seq_one_letter_code
_entity_poly.pdbx_strand_id
1 'polypeptide(L)'
;ITIFDLDDIKELNNTDALFPNNWVTFHQDNTAVIYPMMAKSRRKEKRNDILKYLEEFESFRIEKVVDLSYLEKDGFFLEGTGSMVLDRINKIVFACESSRTSINALEVFCKKLNYSSVVFEAVNDDLPIYHTNVMMSLGQETAFICSESIKDQKDIKHIHKLFGISERKIIELSIAQMIQFAGNVLEVENTKGQSHLIM
;
A
#
# COMPACT_ATOMS: atom_id res chain seq x y z
N ILE A 1 -12.15 -1.58 20.46
CA ILE A 1 -12.33 -2.10 19.07
C ILE A 1 -13.66 -1.55 18.58
N THR A 2 -13.59 -0.77 17.53
CA THR A 2 -14.79 -0.24 16.88
C THR A 2 -15.15 -1.15 15.71
N ILE A 3 -16.40 -1.58 15.66
CA ILE A 3 -16.92 -2.41 14.57
C ILE A 3 -17.89 -1.55 13.77
N PHE A 4 -17.58 -1.40 12.47
CA PHE A 4 -18.52 -0.80 11.52
C PHE A 4 -19.44 -1.89 10.98
N ASP A 5 -20.75 -1.72 11.19
CA ASP A 5 -21.74 -2.69 10.70
C ASP A 5 -21.75 -2.72 9.17
N LEU A 6 -21.75 -3.95 8.66
CA LEU A 6 -21.82 -4.23 7.23
C LEU A 6 -23.28 -4.42 6.74
N ASP A 7 -24.29 -4.27 7.63
CA ASP A 7 -25.68 -4.49 7.25
C ASP A 7 -26.15 -3.57 6.13
N ASP A 8 -25.61 -2.37 6.05
CA ASP A 8 -25.81 -1.46 4.91
C ASP A 8 -25.12 -1.96 3.61
N ILE A 9 -24.27 -2.98 3.73
CA ILE A 9 -23.50 -3.54 2.60
C ILE A 9 -24.21 -4.74 1.97
N LYS A 10 -25.26 -5.29 2.61
CA LYS A 10 -26.03 -6.43 2.06
C LYS A 10 -26.61 -6.14 0.67
N GLU A 11 -26.92 -4.89 0.37
CA GLU A 11 -27.35 -4.46 -0.96
C GLU A 11 -26.21 -4.39 -1.99
N LEU A 12 -24.94 -4.41 -1.54
CA LEU A 12 -23.79 -4.10 -2.39
C LEU A 12 -23.20 -5.34 -3.08
N ASN A 13 -23.59 -6.55 -2.68
CA ASN A 13 -23.01 -7.82 -3.20
C ASN A 13 -21.47 -7.77 -3.25
N ASN A 14 -20.86 -7.19 -2.20
CA ASN A 14 -19.43 -6.86 -2.15
C ASN A 14 -18.70 -7.85 -1.23
N THR A 15 -18.24 -8.94 -1.79
CA THR A 15 -17.55 -10.02 -1.06
C THR A 15 -16.23 -9.56 -0.43
N ASP A 16 -15.61 -8.50 -0.99
CA ASP A 16 -14.32 -7.99 -0.53
C ASP A 16 -14.44 -6.95 0.61
N ALA A 17 -15.65 -6.52 0.92
CA ALA A 17 -15.90 -5.46 1.92
C ALA A 17 -15.49 -5.83 3.35
N LEU A 18 -15.24 -7.10 3.62
CA LEU A 18 -14.74 -7.57 4.91
C LEU A 18 -13.32 -7.04 5.22
N PHE A 19 -12.53 -6.78 4.18
CA PHE A 19 -11.16 -6.26 4.29
C PHE A 19 -10.96 -5.03 3.41
N PRO A 20 -11.57 -3.87 3.73
CA PRO A 20 -11.51 -2.66 2.92
C PRO A 20 -10.19 -1.91 3.16
N ASN A 21 -9.07 -2.47 2.73
CA ASN A 21 -7.74 -2.02 3.17
C ASN A 21 -7.00 -1.10 2.20
N ASN A 22 -7.33 -1.05 0.92
CA ASN A 22 -6.49 -0.34 -0.08
C ASN A 22 -7.10 0.96 -0.60
N TRP A 23 -8.25 1.39 -0.09
CA TRP A 23 -8.95 2.57 -0.59
C TRP A 23 -8.50 3.89 0.04
N VAL A 24 -7.84 3.84 1.20
CA VAL A 24 -7.40 5.03 1.94
C VAL A 24 -6.05 4.81 2.64
N THR A 25 -5.26 5.87 2.74
CA THR A 25 -4.09 5.93 3.65
C THR A 25 -4.11 7.24 4.44
N PHE A 26 -3.52 7.21 5.63
CA PHE A 26 -3.34 8.36 6.49
C PHE A 26 -1.86 8.70 6.63
N HIS A 27 -1.55 9.99 6.62
CA HIS A 27 -0.20 10.53 6.69
C HIS A 27 -0.01 11.38 7.95
N GLN A 28 1.25 11.54 8.39
CA GLN A 28 1.61 12.26 9.61
C GLN A 28 1.15 13.73 9.62
N ASP A 29 1.03 14.34 8.44
CA ASP A 29 0.55 15.71 8.26
C ASP A 29 -0.98 15.82 8.26
N ASN A 30 -1.67 14.84 8.85
CA ASN A 30 -3.12 14.72 8.90
C ASN A 30 -3.79 14.70 7.50
N THR A 31 -3.05 14.31 6.47
CA THR A 31 -3.61 14.09 5.13
C THR A 31 -4.17 12.68 5.01
N ALA A 32 -5.42 12.54 4.57
CA ALA A 32 -6.01 11.30 4.09
C ALA A 32 -5.94 11.26 2.55
N VAL A 33 -5.54 10.14 1.99
CA VAL A 33 -5.52 9.93 0.53
C VAL A 33 -6.50 8.85 0.15
N ILE A 34 -7.45 9.15 -0.74
CA ILE A 34 -8.42 8.20 -1.30
C ILE A 34 -7.92 7.76 -2.67
N TYR A 35 -7.93 6.46 -2.91
CA TYR A 35 -7.28 5.85 -4.06
C TYR A 35 -8.25 5.37 -5.15
N PRO A 36 -7.81 5.39 -6.43
CA PRO A 36 -8.55 4.81 -7.54
C PRO A 36 -8.43 3.29 -7.54
N MET A 37 -9.56 2.59 -7.38
CA MET A 37 -9.65 1.13 -7.32
C MET A 37 -9.99 0.55 -8.71
N MET A 38 -9.29 -0.52 -9.10
CA MET A 38 -9.52 -1.18 -10.39
C MET A 38 -10.89 -1.88 -10.44
N ALA A 39 -11.15 -2.75 -9.47
CA ALA A 39 -12.40 -3.50 -9.42
C ALA A 39 -13.57 -2.58 -9.04
N LYS A 40 -14.62 -2.57 -9.87
CA LYS A 40 -15.82 -1.74 -9.63
C LYS A 40 -16.51 -2.07 -8.30
N SER A 41 -16.49 -3.33 -7.88
CA SER A 41 -16.97 -3.77 -6.56
C SER A 41 -16.23 -3.07 -5.44
N ARG A 42 -14.89 -3.02 -5.50
CA ARG A 42 -14.04 -2.41 -4.49
C ARG A 42 -14.14 -0.88 -4.41
N ARG A 43 -14.60 -0.20 -5.46
CA ARG A 43 -14.86 1.24 -5.42
C ARG A 43 -15.91 1.63 -4.38
N LYS A 44 -16.79 0.69 -4.02
CA LYS A 44 -17.80 0.86 -2.99
C LYS A 44 -17.26 0.76 -1.56
N GLU A 45 -16.01 0.31 -1.39
CA GLU A 45 -15.33 0.30 -0.08
C GLU A 45 -14.98 1.71 0.42
N LYS A 46 -14.99 2.72 -0.45
CA LYS A 46 -14.72 4.11 -0.09
C LYS A 46 -15.86 4.68 0.77
N ARG A 47 -15.67 4.68 2.07
CA ARG A 47 -16.69 5.01 3.08
C ARG A 47 -16.33 6.29 3.82
N ASN A 48 -16.96 7.40 3.41
CA ASN A 48 -16.77 8.71 4.05
C ASN A 48 -17.32 8.75 5.48
N ASP A 49 -18.26 7.88 5.84
CA ASP A 49 -18.79 7.73 7.19
C ASP A 49 -17.70 7.22 8.15
N ILE A 50 -16.81 6.33 7.70
CA ILE A 50 -15.65 5.87 8.48
C ILE A 50 -14.71 7.04 8.78
N LEU A 51 -14.42 7.89 7.79
CA LEU A 51 -13.55 9.06 7.99
C LEU A 51 -14.15 10.01 9.02
N LYS A 52 -15.43 10.31 8.93
CA LYS A 52 -16.15 11.15 9.90
C LYS A 52 -16.12 10.52 11.31
N TYR A 53 -16.36 9.22 11.43
CA TYR A 53 -16.31 8.53 12.72
C TYR A 53 -14.94 8.66 13.37
N LEU A 54 -13.86 8.48 12.61
CA LEU A 54 -12.50 8.61 13.13
C LEU A 54 -12.23 10.02 13.69
N GLU A 55 -12.74 11.06 13.03
CA GLU A 55 -12.61 12.44 13.52
C GLU A 55 -13.45 12.70 14.78
N GLU A 56 -14.68 12.21 14.83
CA GLU A 56 -15.62 12.49 15.92
C GLU A 56 -15.31 11.70 17.20
N PHE A 57 -14.89 10.44 17.09
CA PHE A 57 -14.85 9.52 18.21
C PHE A 57 -13.46 8.98 18.57
N GLU A 58 -12.50 9.00 17.64
CA GLU A 58 -11.17 8.43 17.87
C GLU A 58 -10.08 9.51 18.03
N SER A 59 -10.46 10.77 18.13
CA SER A 59 -9.52 11.90 18.17
C SER A 59 -8.54 11.92 16.98
N PHE A 60 -8.95 11.31 15.89
CA PHE A 60 -8.16 11.23 14.66
C PHE A 60 -8.41 12.49 13.82
N ARG A 61 -7.37 13.27 13.57
CA ARG A 61 -7.51 14.54 12.87
C ARG A 61 -7.23 14.37 11.38
N ILE A 62 -8.18 14.76 10.53
CA ILE A 62 -8.00 14.83 9.09
C ILE A 62 -8.08 16.30 8.67
N GLU A 63 -6.96 16.92 8.34
CA GLU A 63 -6.91 18.32 7.92
C GLU A 63 -7.08 18.47 6.40
N LYS A 64 -6.72 17.45 5.65
CA LYS A 64 -6.71 17.46 4.20
C LYS A 64 -7.09 16.10 3.64
N VAL A 65 -7.99 16.12 2.66
CA VAL A 65 -8.31 14.92 1.87
C VAL A 65 -7.78 15.12 0.45
N VAL A 66 -6.94 14.19 -0.01
CA VAL A 66 -6.46 14.11 -1.39
C VAL A 66 -7.21 12.96 -2.06
N ASP A 67 -8.25 13.28 -2.79
CA ASP A 67 -9.02 12.29 -3.54
C ASP A 67 -8.42 12.07 -4.94
N LEU A 68 -7.94 10.86 -5.21
CA LEU A 68 -7.40 10.43 -6.49
C LEU A 68 -8.40 9.55 -7.27
N SER A 69 -9.58 9.27 -6.71
CA SER A 69 -10.55 8.36 -7.31
C SER A 69 -11.06 8.80 -8.68
N TYR A 70 -10.94 10.09 -9.02
CA TYR A 70 -11.29 10.61 -10.34
C TYR A 70 -10.50 9.96 -11.48
N LEU A 71 -9.28 9.43 -11.21
CA LEU A 71 -8.44 8.73 -12.18
C LEU A 71 -9.04 7.41 -12.67
N GLU A 72 -10.03 6.86 -11.94
CA GLU A 72 -10.77 5.68 -12.36
C GLU A 72 -11.50 5.86 -13.70
N LYS A 73 -11.85 7.10 -14.04
CA LYS A 73 -12.52 7.43 -15.31
C LYS A 73 -11.61 7.26 -16.51
N ASP A 74 -10.30 7.47 -16.28
CA ASP A 74 -9.27 7.38 -17.31
C ASP A 74 -8.61 5.99 -17.33
N GLY A 75 -9.07 5.05 -16.48
CA GLY A 75 -8.54 3.70 -16.35
C GLY A 75 -7.20 3.63 -15.62
N PHE A 76 -6.84 4.66 -14.86
CA PHE A 76 -5.62 4.69 -14.05
C PHE A 76 -5.93 4.28 -12.61
N PHE A 77 -5.30 3.21 -12.14
CA PHE A 77 -5.54 2.63 -10.83
C PHE A 77 -4.30 2.68 -9.95
N LEU A 78 -4.52 2.85 -8.65
CA LEU A 78 -3.48 2.82 -7.63
C LEU A 78 -4.15 2.41 -6.31
N GLU A 79 -4.03 1.16 -5.93
CA GLU A 79 -4.74 0.59 -4.78
C GLU A 79 -3.93 0.73 -3.48
N GLY A 80 -3.74 1.98 -3.03
CA GLY A 80 -3.14 2.34 -1.75
C GLY A 80 -1.86 1.57 -1.42
N THR A 81 -1.77 1.04 -0.20
CA THR A 81 -0.63 0.25 0.27
C THR A 81 -0.58 -1.19 -0.28
N GLY A 82 -1.53 -1.60 -1.10
CA GLY A 82 -1.38 -2.77 -1.94
C GLY A 82 -0.42 -2.50 -3.10
N SER A 83 -0.72 -1.46 -3.88
CA SER A 83 0.09 -1.03 -5.02
C SER A 83 1.44 -0.43 -4.62
N MET A 84 1.54 0.16 -3.43
CA MET A 84 2.69 0.94 -2.98
C MET A 84 3.23 0.47 -1.63
N VAL A 85 4.54 0.31 -1.54
CA VAL A 85 5.26 0.20 -0.28
C VAL A 85 5.96 1.53 -0.01
N LEU A 86 5.58 2.18 1.10
CA LEU A 86 5.96 3.55 1.40
C LEU A 86 7.12 3.61 2.42
N ASP A 87 8.26 4.10 2.01
CA ASP A 87 9.26 4.64 2.94
C ASP A 87 8.83 6.06 3.32
N ARG A 88 8.10 6.16 4.41
CA ARG A 88 7.50 7.43 4.86
C ARG A 88 8.54 8.43 5.37
N ILE A 89 9.67 7.93 5.88
CA ILE A 89 10.77 8.76 6.40
C ILE A 89 11.52 9.41 5.25
N ASN A 90 11.94 8.62 4.26
CA ASN A 90 12.72 9.10 3.13
C ASN A 90 11.87 9.61 1.97
N LYS A 91 10.53 9.55 2.09
CA LYS A 91 9.59 9.94 1.04
C LYS A 91 9.84 9.21 -0.28
N ILE A 92 10.07 7.91 -0.18
CA ILE A 92 10.24 7.03 -1.34
C ILE A 92 9.06 6.06 -1.40
N VAL A 93 8.53 5.83 -2.59
CA VAL A 93 7.53 4.81 -2.85
C VAL A 93 8.08 3.75 -3.80
N PHE A 94 7.98 2.49 -3.41
CA PHE A 94 8.29 1.34 -4.23
C PHE A 94 7.00 0.78 -4.80
N ALA A 95 6.96 0.55 -6.11
CA ALA A 95 5.75 0.08 -6.78
C ALA A 95 6.09 -0.83 -7.97
N CYS A 96 5.57 -2.05 -7.98
CA CYS A 96 5.58 -2.88 -9.18
C CYS A 96 4.40 -2.51 -10.09
N GLU A 97 4.69 -2.29 -11.37
CA GLU A 97 3.66 -1.99 -12.36
C GLU A 97 2.75 -3.19 -12.60
N SER A 98 1.44 -2.95 -12.58
CA SER A 98 0.43 -3.99 -12.79
C SER A 98 -0.90 -3.40 -13.24
N SER A 99 -1.89 -4.25 -13.49
CA SER A 99 -3.27 -3.79 -13.76
C SER A 99 -3.89 -2.97 -12.62
N ARG A 100 -3.36 -3.08 -11.39
CA ARG A 100 -3.84 -2.34 -10.20
C ARG A 100 -2.90 -1.21 -9.77
N THR A 101 -1.78 -1.03 -10.49
CA THR A 101 -0.74 -0.02 -10.20
C THR A 101 -0.32 0.66 -11.48
N SER A 102 -0.98 1.78 -11.80
CA SER A 102 -0.68 2.60 -12.96
C SER A 102 0.40 3.62 -12.64
N ILE A 103 1.42 3.74 -13.50
CA ILE A 103 2.47 4.74 -13.38
C ILE A 103 1.87 6.16 -13.38
N ASN A 104 0.88 6.44 -14.25
CA ASN A 104 0.24 7.76 -14.30
C ASN A 104 -0.43 8.13 -12.97
N ALA A 105 -1.12 7.19 -12.31
CA ALA A 105 -1.73 7.44 -11.01
C ALA A 105 -0.67 7.60 -9.90
N LEU A 106 0.41 6.83 -9.98
CA LEU A 106 1.54 6.93 -9.06
C LEU A 106 2.24 8.29 -9.16
N GLU A 107 2.47 8.80 -10.37
CA GLU A 107 3.06 10.13 -10.58
C GLU A 107 2.21 11.24 -9.96
N VAL A 108 0.88 11.16 -10.11
CA VAL A 108 -0.04 12.12 -9.47
C VAL A 108 0.07 12.04 -7.95
N PHE A 109 0.10 10.83 -7.37
CA PHE A 109 0.32 10.63 -5.94
C PHE A 109 1.65 11.25 -5.50
N CYS A 110 2.74 10.91 -6.16
CA CYS A 110 4.08 11.39 -5.84
C CYS A 110 4.16 12.92 -5.85
N LYS A 111 3.60 13.55 -6.88
CA LYS A 111 3.55 15.01 -6.98
C LYS A 111 2.74 15.66 -5.86
N LYS A 112 1.61 15.09 -5.48
CA LYS A 112 0.73 15.65 -4.43
C LYS A 112 1.28 15.46 -3.02
N LEU A 113 1.99 14.36 -2.75
CA LEU A 113 2.49 13.96 -1.42
C LEU A 113 4.01 14.18 -1.25
N ASN A 114 4.68 14.70 -2.29
CA ASN A 114 6.13 14.91 -2.33
C ASN A 114 6.92 13.63 -2.07
N TYR A 115 6.60 12.57 -2.82
CA TYR A 115 7.35 11.32 -2.85
C TYR A 115 8.16 11.19 -4.13
N SER A 116 9.29 10.48 -4.06
CA SER A 116 10.01 9.93 -5.21
C SER A 116 9.58 8.50 -5.43
N SER A 117 9.39 8.08 -6.69
CA SER A 117 9.00 6.71 -7.01
C SER A 117 10.16 5.86 -7.49
N VAL A 118 10.16 4.59 -7.09
CA VAL A 118 10.98 3.51 -7.66
C VAL A 118 9.99 2.51 -8.26
N VAL A 119 9.89 2.53 -9.59
CA VAL A 119 8.98 1.66 -10.34
C VAL A 119 9.79 0.52 -10.94
N PHE A 120 9.26 -0.68 -10.88
CA PHE A 120 9.88 -1.89 -11.40
C PHE A 120 8.83 -2.90 -11.89
N GLU A 121 9.26 -3.87 -12.69
CA GLU A 121 8.43 -5.00 -13.08
C GLU A 121 8.73 -6.21 -12.19
N ALA A 122 7.68 -6.88 -11.70
CA ALA A 122 7.79 -8.10 -10.92
C ALA A 122 6.77 -9.15 -11.38
N VAL A 123 7.21 -10.41 -11.44
CA VAL A 123 6.42 -11.53 -11.95
C VAL A 123 6.55 -12.76 -11.05
N ASN A 124 5.53 -13.61 -11.11
CA ASN A 124 5.56 -14.98 -10.63
C ASN A 124 4.99 -15.88 -11.73
N ASP A 125 5.78 -16.87 -12.20
CA ASP A 125 5.41 -17.74 -13.35
C ASP A 125 4.91 -16.92 -14.56
N ASP A 126 5.69 -15.89 -14.96
CA ASP A 126 5.38 -14.95 -16.05
C ASP A 126 4.13 -14.08 -15.84
N LEU A 127 3.41 -14.24 -14.76
CA LEU A 127 2.25 -13.40 -14.43
C LEU A 127 2.70 -12.19 -13.60
N PRO A 128 2.31 -10.97 -13.97
CA PRO A 128 2.61 -9.78 -13.19
C PRO A 128 2.10 -9.89 -11.75
N ILE A 129 2.95 -9.53 -10.79
CA ILE A 129 2.51 -9.39 -9.39
C ILE A 129 1.56 -8.20 -9.31
N TYR A 130 0.33 -8.45 -8.90
CA TYR A 130 -0.74 -7.45 -8.94
C TYR A 130 -0.61 -6.34 -7.88
N HIS A 131 0.05 -6.61 -6.75
CA HIS A 131 0.31 -5.66 -5.68
C HIS A 131 1.75 -5.79 -5.15
N THR A 132 2.40 -4.66 -4.93
CA THR A 132 3.77 -4.61 -4.42
C THR A 132 3.90 -5.22 -3.01
N ASN A 133 2.89 -5.06 -2.16
CA ASN A 133 2.91 -5.61 -0.80
C ASN A 133 2.82 -7.14 -0.72
N VAL A 134 2.60 -7.83 -1.83
CA VAL A 134 2.69 -9.29 -1.89
C VAL A 134 4.15 -9.75 -1.78
N MET A 135 5.06 -8.96 -2.38
CA MET A 135 6.47 -9.33 -2.51
C MET A 135 7.43 -8.50 -1.65
N MET A 136 6.95 -7.40 -1.06
CA MET A 136 7.81 -6.45 -0.34
C MET A 136 7.05 -5.79 0.82
N SER A 137 7.75 -5.56 1.92
CA SER A 137 7.31 -4.68 3.00
C SER A 137 8.49 -4.00 3.68
N LEU A 138 8.23 -2.85 4.29
CA LEU A 138 9.23 -2.06 5.01
C LEU A 138 8.80 -1.84 6.46
N GLY A 139 9.68 -2.21 7.38
CA GLY A 139 9.67 -1.76 8.75
C GLY A 139 10.70 -0.64 9.00
N GLN A 140 10.85 -0.24 10.23
CA GLN A 140 11.84 0.77 10.63
C GLN A 140 13.27 0.29 10.36
N GLU A 141 13.59 -0.91 10.82
CA GLU A 141 14.94 -1.50 10.75
C GLU A 141 15.05 -2.64 9.74
N THR A 142 13.93 -3.08 9.14
CA THR A 142 13.90 -4.24 8.26
C THR A 142 13.20 -3.95 6.95
N ALA A 143 13.69 -4.57 5.89
CA ALA A 143 13.05 -4.63 4.57
C ALA A 143 12.90 -6.10 4.16
N PHE A 144 11.68 -6.53 3.89
CA PHE A 144 11.39 -7.85 3.32
C PHE A 144 11.22 -7.68 1.82
N ILE A 145 11.83 -8.53 1.03
CA ILE A 145 11.74 -8.45 -0.44
C ILE A 145 11.95 -9.81 -1.07
N CYS A 146 11.17 -10.12 -2.10
CA CYS A 146 11.41 -11.24 -3.00
C CYS A 146 12.10 -10.75 -4.26
N SER A 147 13.44 -10.61 -4.21
CA SER A 147 14.23 -10.11 -5.34
C SER A 147 14.13 -11.02 -6.57
N GLU A 148 13.92 -12.33 -6.38
CA GLU A 148 13.76 -13.29 -7.48
C GLU A 148 12.59 -12.97 -8.41
N SER A 149 11.57 -12.26 -7.91
CA SER A 149 10.40 -11.88 -8.70
C SER A 149 10.62 -10.65 -9.57
N ILE A 150 11.66 -9.85 -9.32
CA ILE A 150 11.95 -8.62 -10.05
C ILE A 150 12.69 -8.95 -11.34
N LYS A 151 12.21 -8.43 -12.47
CA LYS A 151 12.75 -8.77 -13.79
C LYS A 151 14.12 -8.20 -14.05
N ASP A 152 14.37 -6.93 -13.72
CA ASP A 152 15.64 -6.26 -14.04
C ASP A 152 16.59 -6.24 -12.83
N GLN A 153 17.79 -6.75 -13.04
CA GLN A 153 18.87 -6.74 -12.06
C GLN A 153 19.31 -5.32 -11.65
N LYS A 154 19.08 -4.32 -12.50
CA LYS A 154 19.37 -2.92 -12.15
C LYS A 154 18.39 -2.41 -11.09
N ASP A 155 17.12 -2.78 -11.21
CA ASP A 155 16.10 -2.40 -10.25
C ASP A 155 16.38 -3.04 -8.88
N ILE A 156 16.74 -4.33 -8.85
CA ILE A 156 17.17 -5.01 -7.62
C ILE A 156 18.33 -4.25 -6.95
N LYS A 157 19.39 -3.96 -7.71
CA LYS A 157 20.55 -3.24 -7.17
C LYS A 157 20.18 -1.85 -6.67
N HIS A 158 19.28 -1.15 -7.37
CA HIS A 158 18.83 0.18 -6.98
C HIS A 158 18.02 0.14 -5.68
N ILE A 159 17.07 -0.79 -5.58
CA ILE A 159 16.25 -1.01 -4.37
C ILE A 159 17.12 -1.36 -3.17
N HIS A 160 18.03 -2.34 -3.32
CA HIS A 160 18.96 -2.74 -2.26
C HIS A 160 19.87 -1.59 -1.80
N LYS A 161 20.34 -0.76 -2.74
CA LYS A 161 21.11 0.45 -2.41
C LYS A 161 20.31 1.41 -1.55
N LEU A 162 19.04 1.64 -1.85
CA LEU A 162 18.17 2.51 -1.08
C LEU A 162 17.90 1.96 0.33
N PHE A 163 17.71 0.64 0.46
CA PHE A 163 17.58 -0.01 1.77
C PHE A 163 18.87 0.11 2.59
N GLY A 164 20.04 -0.05 1.96
CA GLY A 164 21.34 0.13 2.60
C GLY A 164 21.59 1.57 3.08
N ILE A 165 21.18 2.58 2.30
CA ILE A 165 21.24 3.99 2.71
C ILE A 165 20.36 4.26 3.94
N SER A 166 19.24 3.56 4.06
CA SER A 166 18.32 3.63 5.19
C SER A 166 18.72 2.72 6.36
N GLU A 167 19.88 2.07 6.29
CA GLU A 167 20.43 1.14 7.31
C GLU A 167 19.50 -0.04 7.64
N ARG A 168 18.58 -0.37 6.75
CA ARG A 168 17.64 -1.49 6.95
C ARG A 168 18.32 -2.83 6.69
N LYS A 169 18.08 -3.78 7.60
CA LYS A 169 18.43 -5.18 7.38
C LYS A 169 17.51 -5.76 6.30
N ILE A 170 18.10 -6.23 5.20
CA ILE A 170 17.35 -6.88 4.11
C ILE A 170 17.11 -8.34 4.47
N ILE A 171 15.85 -8.76 4.37
CA ILE A 171 15.42 -10.15 4.51
C ILE A 171 14.91 -10.59 3.14
N GLU A 172 15.73 -11.40 2.47
CA GLU A 172 15.38 -11.99 1.19
C GLU A 172 14.36 -13.10 1.35
N LEU A 173 13.31 -13.04 0.55
CA LEU A 173 12.27 -14.05 0.47
C LEU A 173 12.42 -14.85 -0.82
N SER A 174 12.23 -16.15 -0.73
CA SER A 174 12.06 -16.98 -1.91
C SER A 174 10.65 -16.77 -2.51
N ILE A 175 10.46 -17.14 -3.78
CA ILE A 175 9.15 -17.17 -4.42
C ILE A 175 8.16 -18.03 -3.62
N ALA A 176 8.60 -19.18 -3.12
CA ALA A 176 7.76 -20.06 -2.30
C ALA A 176 7.26 -19.38 -1.01
N GLN A 177 8.09 -18.58 -0.36
CA GLN A 177 7.69 -17.80 0.82
C GLN A 177 6.76 -16.64 0.43
N MET A 178 7.05 -15.95 -0.66
CA MET A 178 6.20 -14.86 -1.18
C MET A 178 4.78 -15.36 -1.49
N ILE A 179 4.63 -16.52 -2.14
CA ILE A 179 3.32 -17.14 -2.43
C ILE A 179 2.53 -17.42 -1.15
N GLN A 180 3.20 -17.66 -0.03
CA GLN A 180 2.58 -17.84 1.28
C GLN A 180 2.43 -16.51 2.05
N PHE A 181 2.50 -15.37 1.35
CA PHE A 181 2.36 -14.02 1.89
C PHE A 181 3.42 -13.57 2.89
N ALA A 182 4.58 -14.21 2.93
CA ALA A 182 5.67 -13.79 3.82
C ALA A 182 6.21 -12.38 3.51
N GLY A 183 5.92 -11.80 2.34
CA GLY A 183 6.23 -10.42 1.99
C GLY A 183 5.24 -9.39 2.58
N ASN A 184 4.06 -9.84 3.02
CA ASN A 184 3.01 -8.94 3.52
C ASN A 184 3.11 -8.81 5.05
N VAL A 185 4.12 -8.08 5.50
CA VAL A 185 4.42 -7.89 6.93
C VAL A 185 3.97 -6.50 7.37
N LEU A 186 3.32 -6.43 8.53
CA LEU A 186 2.95 -5.19 9.21
C LEU A 186 3.82 -5.02 10.47
N GLU A 187 4.51 -3.89 10.59
CA GLU A 187 5.14 -3.50 11.83
C GLU A 187 4.16 -2.70 12.69
N VAL A 188 4.01 -3.11 13.94
CA VAL A 188 3.20 -2.43 14.94
C VAL A 188 4.03 -2.16 16.18
N GLU A 189 3.76 -1.03 16.85
CA GLU A 189 4.40 -0.67 18.09
C GLU A 189 3.41 -0.82 19.25
N ASN A 190 3.85 -1.41 20.35
CA ASN A 190 3.04 -1.48 21.55
C ASN A 190 3.18 -0.19 22.39
N THR A 191 2.37 -0.08 23.44
CA THR A 191 2.35 1.10 24.34
C THR A 191 3.67 1.32 25.10
N LYS A 192 4.63 0.38 25.03
CA LYS A 192 5.96 0.47 25.65
C LYS A 192 7.04 0.87 24.64
N GLY A 193 6.69 1.21 23.40
CA GLY A 193 7.62 1.56 22.32
C GLY A 193 8.36 0.36 21.73
N GLN A 194 7.85 -0.86 21.90
CA GLN A 194 8.46 -2.05 21.33
C GLN A 194 7.77 -2.38 19.99
N SER A 195 8.56 -2.47 18.94
CA SER A 195 8.12 -2.90 17.61
C SER A 195 7.95 -4.41 17.52
N HIS A 196 6.90 -4.82 16.84
CA HIS A 196 6.58 -6.21 16.53
C HIS A 196 6.23 -6.34 15.04
N LEU A 197 6.77 -7.36 14.41
CA LEU A 197 6.43 -7.71 13.03
C LEU A 197 5.30 -8.75 13.06
N ILE A 198 4.20 -8.45 12.41
CA ILE A 198 3.05 -9.33 12.25
C ILE A 198 3.01 -9.80 10.80
N MET A 199 2.95 -11.13 10.62
CA MET A 199 2.96 -11.78 9.33
C MET A 199 1.67 -12.57 9.13
#